data_c565b426137f0e8febb18df8a13e8a80
#
_entry.id   c565b426137f0e8febb18df8a13e8a80
#
_cell.length_a   1.000
_cell.length_b   1.000
_cell.length_c   1.000
_cell.angle_alpha   90.00
_cell.angle_beta   90.00
_cell.angle_gamma   90.00
#
_symmetry.space_group_name_H-M   'P 1'
#
loop_
_entity.id
_entity.type
_entity.pdbx_description
1 polymer ?
#
loop_
_entity_poly.entity_id
_entity_poly.type
_entity_poly.pdbx_seq_one_letter_code
_entity_poly.pdbx_strand_id
1 'polypeptide(L)'
;MSYKILRYVKLDCTMKRYAIKNLINWKESQNRKPLIIRGARQVGKTWLMKEFGKTQYKKTIYINFENNDLMCELFSKDMNTNRILEGLELEYSKFNADNTLIILDEIQECPKALTTLKYFYENNPQYHIVAAGSLLGVALHENVSFPVGKVDFLDLYPLSFLEFLEAIGEENFVKLLKNPTSDNVKTFKPKYIEWLKKYYYIGGMPEVVNDFVNNNDYKKARKIQESILRAYTNDFSKHISSTGKLKIDLLWESIPNQLTQESKKFVYKKIKQGARADEFEEALSWLINCGLVYKINRITKPAMPIKAYEDTKAFKLFILDVGLLCALSKLPARTLIDRDKIFTEFNGALAEQYVLQQLKTLEDMEVAYWISKSGNAEIDFVIQTDGYVIPIEVKATTNLQAKSLKVYREKFEPEISIRTSLADFEINNGLYNIPLFMAGKFDEILKDGR
;
A
#
# COMPACT_ATOMS: atom_id res chain seq x y z
N MET A 1 29.24 -36.63 17.23
CA MET A 1 28.02 -35.85 16.84
C MET A 1 28.46 -34.41 16.54
N SER A 2 28.62 -34.11 15.26
CA SER A 2 29.19 -32.83 14.81
C SER A 2 28.08 -31.85 14.55
N TYR A 3 27.90 -30.83 15.38
CA TYR A 3 27.00 -29.72 15.14
C TYR A 3 27.55 -28.87 13.99
N LYS A 4 26.94 -28.94 12.81
CA LYS A 4 27.19 -27.97 11.75
C LYS A 4 26.66 -26.61 12.21
N ILE A 5 27.59 -25.75 12.59
CA ILE A 5 27.35 -24.31 12.74
C ILE A 5 27.07 -23.76 11.33
N LEU A 6 25.81 -23.57 10.99
CA LEU A 6 25.42 -22.77 9.85
C LEU A 6 25.88 -21.32 10.11
N ARG A 7 27.00 -20.95 9.46
CA ARG A 7 27.39 -19.55 9.35
C ARG A 7 26.26 -18.81 8.60
N TYR A 8 25.51 -18.00 9.33
CA TYR A 8 24.68 -16.98 8.73
C TYR A 8 25.62 -16.02 7.97
N VAL A 9 25.72 -16.20 6.68
CA VAL A 9 26.21 -15.16 5.78
C VAL A 9 25.22 -14.00 5.96
N LYS A 10 25.65 -12.86 6.51
CA LYS A 10 24.91 -11.61 6.42
C LYS A 10 24.73 -11.35 4.93
N LEU A 11 23.60 -11.73 4.38
CA LEU A 11 23.15 -11.24 3.10
C LEU A 11 22.94 -9.73 3.31
N ASP A 12 23.70 -8.92 2.61
CA ASP A 12 23.33 -7.54 2.31
C ASP A 12 22.04 -7.64 1.44
N CYS A 13 20.93 -7.92 2.13
CA CYS A 13 19.64 -8.10 1.46
C CYS A 13 19.16 -6.71 1.07
N THR A 14 19.58 -6.25 -0.11
CA THR A 14 18.99 -5.07 -0.74
C THR A 14 17.54 -5.40 -0.99
N MET A 15 16.67 -4.83 -0.19
CA MET A 15 15.21 -5.00 -0.29
C MET A 15 14.76 -4.57 -1.68
N LYS A 16 14.35 -5.50 -2.53
CA LYS A 16 13.81 -5.17 -3.85
C LYS A 16 12.43 -4.55 -3.69
N ARG A 17 12.16 -3.51 -4.46
CA ARG A 17 10.85 -2.87 -4.56
C ARG A 17 10.39 -2.88 -6.01
N TYR A 18 9.21 -3.41 -6.27
CA TYR A 18 8.66 -3.46 -7.64
C TYR A 18 8.38 -2.08 -8.20
N ALA A 19 8.13 -1.10 -7.34
CA ALA A 19 7.99 0.31 -7.71
C ALA A 19 9.22 0.91 -8.43
N ILE A 20 10.41 0.29 -8.35
CA ILE A 20 11.57 0.68 -9.16
C ILE A 20 11.26 0.61 -10.66
N LYS A 21 10.46 -0.38 -11.09
CA LYS A 21 10.06 -0.50 -12.50
C LYS A 21 9.26 0.72 -12.97
N ASN A 22 8.37 1.22 -12.13
CA ASN A 22 7.58 2.43 -12.44
C ASN A 22 8.48 3.66 -12.57
N LEU A 23 9.51 3.77 -11.71
CA LEU A 23 10.51 4.85 -11.80
C LEU A 23 11.36 4.76 -13.08
N ILE A 24 11.73 3.54 -13.52
CA ILE A 24 12.44 3.34 -14.78
C ILE A 24 11.54 3.73 -15.96
N ASN A 25 10.27 3.27 -15.98
CA ASN A 25 9.31 3.65 -17.02
C ASN A 25 9.10 5.19 -17.06
N TRP A 26 9.00 5.83 -15.89
CA TRP A 26 8.92 7.29 -15.79
C TRP A 26 10.18 7.97 -16.36
N LYS A 27 11.37 7.47 -16.04
CA LYS A 27 12.64 8.00 -16.55
C LYS A 27 12.69 7.97 -18.08
N GLU A 28 12.20 6.89 -18.70
CA GLU A 28 12.23 6.65 -20.14
C GLU A 28 11.10 7.37 -20.90
N SER A 29 10.12 7.92 -20.20
CA SER A 29 8.99 8.62 -20.82
C SER A 29 9.44 9.92 -21.50
N GLN A 30 9.03 10.10 -22.76
CA GLN A 30 9.30 11.31 -23.53
C GLN A 30 8.61 12.58 -22.98
N ASN A 31 7.44 12.40 -22.39
CA ASN A 31 6.62 13.48 -21.81
C ASN A 31 6.71 13.51 -20.28
N ARG A 32 7.86 13.12 -19.74
CA ARG A 32 8.10 13.06 -18.30
C ARG A 32 7.88 14.41 -17.63
N LYS A 33 7.14 14.40 -16.52
CA LYS A 33 7.00 15.53 -15.60
C LYS A 33 7.78 15.25 -14.32
N PRO A 34 8.11 16.26 -13.50
CA PRO A 34 8.59 16.00 -12.15
C PRO A 34 7.67 15.00 -11.43
N LEU A 35 8.25 13.98 -10.78
CA LEU A 35 7.50 12.91 -10.16
C LEU A 35 7.36 13.16 -8.65
N ILE A 36 6.15 13.00 -8.14
CA ILE A 36 5.88 13.04 -6.71
C ILE A 36 5.54 11.62 -6.21
N ILE A 37 6.37 11.09 -5.31
CA ILE A 37 6.11 9.83 -4.64
C ILE A 37 5.27 10.09 -3.39
N ARG A 38 4.04 9.56 -3.39
CA ARG A 38 3.10 9.63 -2.26
C ARG A 38 3.10 8.31 -1.48
N GLY A 39 2.63 8.34 -0.28
CA GLY A 39 2.45 7.15 0.58
C GLY A 39 2.69 7.47 2.05
N ALA A 40 2.23 6.61 2.93
CA ALA A 40 2.36 6.78 4.37
C ALA A 40 3.83 6.96 4.82
N ARG A 41 4.03 7.44 6.03
CA ARG A 41 5.37 7.44 6.66
C ARG A 41 5.90 6.01 6.76
N GLN A 42 7.23 5.88 6.64
CA GLN A 42 7.98 4.62 6.83
C GLN A 42 7.69 3.50 5.80
N VAL A 43 7.00 3.79 4.69
CA VAL A 43 6.82 2.83 3.58
C VAL A 43 8.06 2.73 2.65
N GLY A 44 9.11 3.54 2.89
CA GLY A 44 10.39 3.45 2.19
C GLY A 44 10.57 4.41 1.02
N LYS A 45 9.87 5.56 1.00
CA LYS A 45 9.99 6.57 -0.08
C LYS A 45 11.43 7.04 -0.27
N THR A 46 12.07 7.51 0.79
CA THR A 46 13.47 7.98 0.78
C THR A 46 14.44 6.92 0.27
N TRP A 47 14.27 5.68 0.75
CA TRP A 47 15.10 4.56 0.31
C TRP A 47 14.91 4.30 -1.20
N LEU A 48 13.68 4.25 -1.67
CA LEU A 48 13.35 4.02 -3.07
C LEU A 48 13.98 5.07 -3.99
N MET A 49 13.87 6.36 -3.64
CA MET A 49 14.47 7.45 -4.41
C MET A 49 16.00 7.36 -4.47
N LYS A 50 16.64 7.08 -3.32
CA LYS A 50 18.10 6.94 -3.25
C LYS A 50 18.59 5.72 -4.03
N GLU A 51 17.91 4.57 -3.93
CA GLU A 51 18.25 3.36 -4.67
C GLU A 51 18.08 3.56 -6.18
N PHE A 52 17.00 4.24 -6.59
CA PHE A 52 16.79 4.62 -7.98
C PHE A 52 17.90 5.54 -8.48
N GLY A 53 18.28 6.56 -7.71
CA GLY A 53 19.38 7.44 -8.05
C GLY A 53 20.71 6.70 -8.19
N LYS A 54 21.01 5.83 -7.23
CA LYS A 54 22.24 5.02 -7.21
C LYS A 54 22.36 4.06 -8.39
N THR A 55 21.25 3.46 -8.81
CA THR A 55 21.25 2.40 -9.84
C THR A 55 21.04 2.93 -11.26
N GLN A 56 20.40 4.10 -11.42
CA GLN A 56 19.97 4.59 -12.73
C GLN A 56 20.66 5.88 -13.18
N TYR A 57 21.45 6.54 -12.32
CA TYR A 57 22.10 7.82 -12.63
C TYR A 57 23.57 7.81 -12.23
N LYS A 58 24.37 8.63 -12.90
CA LYS A 58 25.79 8.83 -12.54
C LYS A 58 25.95 9.73 -11.31
N LYS A 59 25.00 10.66 -11.12
CA LYS A 59 24.99 11.59 -10.01
C LYS A 59 23.58 11.70 -9.42
N THR A 60 23.52 11.81 -8.10
CA THR A 60 22.26 12.06 -7.39
C THR A 60 22.47 13.25 -6.47
N ILE A 61 21.63 14.26 -6.63
CA ILE A 61 21.54 15.41 -5.72
C ILE A 61 20.38 15.12 -4.79
N TYR A 62 20.68 14.97 -3.50
CA TYR A 62 19.68 14.67 -2.47
C TYR A 62 19.51 15.86 -1.54
N ILE A 63 18.32 16.42 -1.53
CA ILE A 63 17.92 17.54 -0.69
C ILE A 63 16.81 17.05 0.22
N ASN A 64 17.03 17.08 1.53
CA ASN A 64 15.98 16.91 2.54
C ASN A 64 15.66 18.30 3.07
N PHE A 65 14.38 18.70 2.99
CA PHE A 65 13.95 20.02 3.47
C PHE A 65 13.70 20.04 4.99
N GLU A 66 13.64 18.89 5.64
CA GLU A 66 13.55 18.83 7.10
C GLU A 66 14.85 19.42 7.71
N ASN A 67 14.73 20.49 8.49
CA ASN A 67 15.86 21.23 9.11
C ASN A 67 16.93 21.71 8.10
N ASN A 68 16.52 22.14 6.91
CA ASN A 68 17.42 22.66 5.88
C ASN A 68 16.97 24.03 5.35
N ASP A 69 17.16 25.05 6.20
CA ASP A 69 16.74 26.43 5.94
C ASP A 69 17.42 26.99 4.69
N LEU A 70 18.72 26.68 4.46
CA LEU A 70 19.46 27.14 3.29
C LEU A 70 18.82 26.70 1.97
N MET A 71 18.48 25.43 1.86
CA MET A 71 17.84 24.92 0.64
C MET A 71 16.41 25.43 0.54
N CYS A 72 15.68 25.55 1.65
CA CYS A 72 14.35 26.13 1.62
C CYS A 72 14.39 27.61 1.18
N GLU A 73 15.36 28.39 1.62
CA GLU A 73 15.57 29.77 1.17
C GLU A 73 15.88 29.82 -0.33
N LEU A 74 16.79 28.94 -0.83
CA LEU A 74 17.13 28.84 -2.25
C LEU A 74 15.88 28.64 -3.12
N PHE A 75 14.98 27.73 -2.73
CA PHE A 75 13.75 27.46 -3.47
C PHE A 75 12.63 28.48 -3.22
N SER A 76 12.71 29.24 -2.14
CA SER A 76 11.62 30.14 -1.71
C SER A 76 11.77 31.57 -2.18
N LYS A 77 12.95 31.98 -2.64
CA LYS A 77 13.26 33.37 -3.01
C LYS A 77 12.42 33.85 -4.20
N ASP A 78 12.38 33.05 -5.24
CA ASP A 78 11.59 33.27 -6.45
C ASP A 78 11.34 31.92 -7.16
N MET A 79 10.61 31.92 -8.30
CA MET A 79 10.34 30.71 -9.10
C MET A 79 11.32 30.56 -10.28
N ASN A 80 12.49 31.22 -10.24
CA ASN A 80 13.49 31.15 -11.29
C ASN A 80 14.31 29.85 -11.16
N THR A 81 14.00 28.89 -12.01
CA THR A 81 14.61 27.56 -12.00
C THR A 81 16.09 27.58 -12.38
N ASN A 82 16.54 28.53 -13.25
CA ASN A 82 17.95 28.66 -13.61
C ASN A 82 18.77 29.11 -12.39
N ARG A 83 18.30 30.10 -11.63
CA ARG A 83 18.94 30.53 -10.39
C ARG A 83 18.99 29.40 -9.35
N ILE A 84 17.92 28.60 -9.24
CA ILE A 84 17.92 27.44 -8.35
C ILE A 84 18.98 26.43 -8.79
N LEU A 85 19.09 26.13 -10.09
CA LEU A 85 20.09 25.21 -10.64
C LEU A 85 21.52 25.72 -10.40
N GLU A 86 21.78 27.04 -10.63
CA GLU A 86 23.05 27.66 -10.29
C GLU A 86 23.40 27.48 -8.80
N GLY A 87 22.44 27.72 -7.90
CA GLY A 87 22.61 27.48 -6.46
C GLY A 87 22.93 26.04 -6.11
N LEU A 88 22.26 25.09 -6.77
CA LEU A 88 22.57 23.66 -6.61
C LEU A 88 23.96 23.31 -7.16
N GLU A 89 24.41 23.90 -8.25
CA GLU A 89 25.77 23.70 -8.77
C GLU A 89 26.87 24.26 -7.85
N LEU A 90 26.59 25.33 -7.12
CA LEU A 90 27.50 25.83 -6.09
C LEU A 90 27.66 24.87 -4.94
N GLU A 91 26.57 24.29 -4.48
CA GLU A 91 26.57 23.37 -3.32
C GLU A 91 27.04 21.95 -3.68
N TYR A 92 26.60 21.42 -4.81
CA TYR A 92 26.83 20.01 -5.20
C TYR A 92 27.82 19.83 -6.35
N SER A 93 28.54 20.89 -6.77
CA SER A 93 29.38 20.95 -7.97
C SER A 93 28.57 20.80 -9.29
N LYS A 94 29.15 21.15 -10.41
CA LYS A 94 28.52 21.07 -11.75
C LYS A 94 27.95 19.68 -12.04
N PHE A 95 26.80 19.65 -12.68
CA PHE A 95 26.09 18.41 -13.06
C PHE A 95 25.40 18.54 -14.43
N ASN A 96 25.19 17.39 -15.04
CA ASN A 96 24.53 17.29 -16.34
C ASN A 96 23.09 16.78 -16.14
N ALA A 97 22.12 17.42 -16.77
CA ALA A 97 20.71 17.09 -16.69
C ALA A 97 20.43 15.60 -17.00
N ASP A 98 21.03 15.07 -18.09
CA ASP A 98 20.76 13.71 -18.58
C ASP A 98 21.22 12.59 -17.63
N ASN A 99 22.21 12.88 -16.79
CA ASN A 99 22.88 11.88 -15.95
C ASN A 99 22.67 12.11 -14.44
N THR A 100 21.87 13.12 -14.09
CA THR A 100 21.66 13.52 -12.69
C THR A 100 20.21 13.41 -12.30
N LEU A 101 19.95 12.77 -11.16
CA LEU A 101 18.66 12.80 -10.49
C LEU A 101 18.67 13.82 -9.36
N ILE A 102 17.71 14.72 -9.35
CA ILE A 102 17.46 15.65 -8.24
C ILE A 102 16.33 15.05 -7.38
N ILE A 103 16.64 14.78 -6.11
CA ILE A 103 15.70 14.25 -5.13
C ILE A 103 15.35 15.35 -4.14
N LEU A 104 14.06 15.65 -4.01
CA LEU A 104 13.48 16.62 -3.08
C LEU A 104 12.66 15.84 -2.03
N ASP A 105 13.28 15.53 -0.90
CA ASP A 105 12.65 14.75 0.17
C ASP A 105 12.04 15.66 1.23
N GLU A 106 10.95 15.22 1.87
CA GLU A 106 10.10 15.96 2.81
C GLU A 106 9.71 17.35 2.26
N ILE A 107 9.27 17.37 0.98
CA ILE A 107 9.01 18.62 0.22
C ILE A 107 7.91 19.48 0.84
N GLN A 108 7.03 18.92 1.70
CA GLN A 108 6.00 19.67 2.44
C GLN A 108 6.60 20.67 3.46
N GLU A 109 7.85 20.45 3.91
CA GLU A 109 8.55 21.39 4.80
C GLU A 109 8.98 22.68 4.07
N CYS A 110 8.98 22.66 2.73
CA CYS A 110 9.23 23.83 1.90
C CYS A 110 8.14 23.99 0.81
N PRO A 111 6.98 24.56 1.14
CA PRO A 111 5.82 24.63 0.23
C PRO A 111 6.12 25.30 -1.12
N LYS A 112 7.03 26.28 -1.17
CA LYS A 112 7.45 26.92 -2.42
C LYS A 112 8.26 25.97 -3.31
N ALA A 113 9.03 25.02 -2.75
CA ALA A 113 9.71 24.00 -3.52
C ALA A 113 8.72 23.10 -4.28
N LEU A 114 7.57 22.77 -3.67
CA LEU A 114 6.50 22.07 -4.36
C LEU A 114 5.95 22.86 -5.55
N THR A 115 5.75 24.17 -5.39
CA THR A 115 5.31 25.06 -6.47
C THR A 115 6.34 25.15 -7.60
N THR A 116 7.66 25.10 -7.31
CA THR A 116 8.72 25.19 -8.33
C THR A 116 8.72 24.00 -9.28
N LEU A 117 8.16 22.85 -8.92
CA LEU A 117 8.06 21.68 -9.81
C LEU A 117 7.34 22.02 -11.12
N LYS A 118 6.31 22.89 -11.05
CA LYS A 118 5.62 23.39 -12.26
C LYS A 118 6.60 24.11 -13.19
N TYR A 119 7.42 24.99 -12.66
CA TYR A 119 8.34 25.80 -13.44
C TYR A 119 9.52 24.98 -13.96
N PHE A 120 9.96 23.97 -13.25
CA PHE A 120 10.91 22.99 -13.77
C PHE A 120 10.36 22.26 -15.00
N TYR A 121 9.11 21.81 -14.94
CA TYR A 121 8.47 21.18 -16.09
C TYR A 121 8.37 22.13 -17.30
N GLU A 122 8.04 23.41 -17.07
CA GLU A 122 7.84 24.39 -18.15
C GLU A 122 9.14 24.91 -18.74
N ASN A 123 10.17 25.14 -17.92
CA ASN A 123 11.38 25.86 -18.34
C ASN A 123 12.62 24.96 -18.47
N ASN A 124 12.67 23.85 -17.70
CA ASN A 124 13.83 22.96 -17.61
C ASN A 124 13.43 21.49 -17.62
N PRO A 125 12.62 21.02 -18.60
CA PRO A 125 12.06 19.65 -18.61
C PRO A 125 13.13 18.56 -18.78
N GLN A 126 14.36 18.90 -19.18
CA GLN A 126 15.48 17.98 -19.30
C GLN A 126 15.96 17.46 -17.93
N TYR A 127 15.70 18.17 -16.82
CA TYR A 127 16.13 17.72 -15.50
C TYR A 127 15.17 16.67 -14.92
N HIS A 128 15.75 15.61 -14.37
CA HIS A 128 15.02 14.54 -13.73
C HIS A 128 14.82 14.87 -12.25
N ILE A 129 13.58 15.14 -11.85
CA ILE A 129 13.25 15.54 -10.48
C ILE A 129 12.24 14.57 -9.90
N VAL A 130 12.58 13.99 -8.73
CA VAL A 130 11.69 13.17 -7.93
C VAL A 130 11.53 13.80 -6.57
N ALA A 131 10.30 14.03 -6.16
CA ALA A 131 9.97 14.59 -4.85
C ALA A 131 9.20 13.57 -4.01
N ALA A 132 9.34 13.65 -2.69
CA ALA A 132 8.52 12.87 -1.78
C ALA A 132 8.14 13.69 -0.55
N GLY A 133 7.00 13.34 0.05
CA GLY A 133 6.56 13.87 1.32
C GLY A 133 5.52 12.96 1.97
N SER A 134 5.58 12.84 3.28
CA SER A 134 4.74 11.90 4.03
C SER A 134 3.32 12.43 4.29
N LEU A 135 3.13 13.75 4.24
CA LEU A 135 1.87 14.44 4.54
C LEU A 135 1.39 15.29 3.36
N LEU A 136 1.83 14.96 2.14
CA LEU A 136 1.44 15.73 0.94
C LEU A 136 -0.07 15.84 0.76
N GLY A 137 -0.83 14.80 1.10
CA GLY A 137 -2.29 14.85 1.08
C GLY A 137 -2.90 15.86 2.06
N VAL A 138 -2.21 16.19 3.15
CA VAL A 138 -2.65 17.18 4.16
C VAL A 138 -2.13 18.58 3.83
N ALA A 139 -0.85 18.69 3.45
CA ALA A 139 -0.21 19.97 3.09
C ALA A 139 -0.89 20.67 1.88
N LEU A 140 -1.61 19.92 1.05
CA LEU A 140 -2.36 20.45 -0.09
C LEU A 140 -3.55 21.34 0.32
N HIS A 141 -3.95 21.35 1.58
CA HIS A 141 -5.07 22.17 2.08
C HIS A 141 -4.63 23.55 2.64
N GLU A 142 -3.33 23.80 2.79
CA GLU A 142 -2.83 25.08 3.32
C GLU A 142 -2.28 25.96 2.19
N ASN A 143 -3.11 26.82 1.57
CA ASN A 143 -2.75 27.99 0.69
C ASN A 143 -1.54 27.84 -0.25
N VAL A 144 -1.16 26.62 -0.64
CA VAL A 144 -0.05 26.32 -1.54
C VAL A 144 -0.58 26.12 -2.95
N SER A 145 -0.03 26.84 -3.92
CA SER A 145 -0.33 26.61 -5.34
C SER A 145 0.22 25.27 -5.76
N PHE A 146 -0.62 24.24 -5.75
CA PHE A 146 -0.26 22.90 -6.21
C PHE A 146 -0.01 22.89 -7.73
N PRO A 147 1.03 22.20 -8.24
CA PRO A 147 1.36 22.14 -9.65
C PRO A 147 0.41 21.23 -10.47
N VAL A 148 -0.88 21.56 -10.51
CA VAL A 148 -1.93 20.78 -11.18
C VAL A 148 -1.57 20.52 -12.64
N GLY A 149 -1.59 19.24 -13.05
CA GLY A 149 -1.32 18.84 -14.43
C GLY A 149 0.15 18.96 -14.87
N LYS A 150 1.06 19.39 -13.98
CA LYS A 150 2.49 19.64 -14.27
C LYS A 150 3.43 18.69 -13.54
N VAL A 151 2.88 17.71 -12.85
CA VAL A 151 3.60 16.65 -12.12
C VAL A 151 2.96 15.31 -12.39
N ASP A 152 3.75 14.25 -12.31
CA ASP A 152 3.31 12.86 -12.28
C ASP A 152 3.27 12.35 -10.83
N PHE A 153 2.55 11.26 -10.58
CA PHE A 153 2.43 10.67 -9.24
C PHE A 153 2.78 9.18 -9.25
N LEU A 154 3.41 8.75 -8.18
CA LEU A 154 3.61 7.34 -7.86
C LEU A 154 3.18 7.09 -6.42
N ASP A 155 2.21 6.21 -6.22
CA ASP A 155 1.80 5.79 -4.89
C ASP A 155 2.67 4.62 -4.41
N LEU A 156 3.28 4.78 -3.25
CA LEU A 156 4.13 3.76 -2.63
C LEU A 156 3.42 3.15 -1.42
N TYR A 157 3.27 1.84 -1.46
CA TYR A 157 2.64 1.03 -0.44
C TYR A 157 3.68 0.26 0.39
N PRO A 158 3.32 -0.34 1.55
CA PRO A 158 4.14 -1.36 2.20
C PRO A 158 4.52 -2.48 1.21
N LEU A 159 5.54 -3.27 1.53
CA LEU A 159 5.94 -4.41 0.69
C LEU A 159 4.75 -5.33 0.44
N SER A 160 4.57 -5.75 -0.81
CA SER A 160 3.66 -6.83 -1.16
C SER A 160 4.16 -8.17 -0.60
N PHE A 161 3.30 -9.18 -0.59
CA PHE A 161 3.70 -10.53 -0.19
C PHE A 161 4.83 -11.09 -1.07
N LEU A 162 4.82 -10.79 -2.36
CA LEU A 162 5.87 -11.23 -3.28
C LEU A 162 7.21 -10.53 -3.00
N GLU A 163 7.19 -9.22 -2.72
CA GLU A 163 8.39 -8.49 -2.28
C GLU A 163 8.91 -9.02 -0.94
N PHE A 164 8.02 -9.41 -0.02
CA PHE A 164 8.40 -10.05 1.24
C PHE A 164 9.06 -11.41 1.00
N LEU A 165 8.54 -12.25 0.09
CA LEU A 165 9.17 -13.52 -0.26
C LEU A 165 10.58 -13.32 -0.82
N GLU A 166 10.77 -12.34 -1.71
CA GLU A 166 12.11 -11.99 -2.20
C GLU A 166 13.02 -11.49 -1.07
N ALA A 167 12.50 -10.67 -0.16
CA ALA A 167 13.28 -10.16 0.97
C ALA A 167 13.77 -11.27 1.91
N ILE A 168 13.02 -12.35 2.10
CA ILE A 168 13.43 -13.51 2.91
C ILE A 168 14.27 -14.54 2.12
N GLY A 169 14.68 -14.24 0.86
CA GLY A 169 15.53 -15.08 0.04
C GLY A 169 14.81 -16.16 -0.76
N GLU A 170 13.49 -16.05 -0.95
CA GLU A 170 12.65 -17.05 -1.62
C GLU A 170 12.26 -16.67 -3.07
N GLU A 171 13.15 -15.98 -3.80
CA GLU A 171 12.88 -15.50 -5.17
C GLU A 171 12.52 -16.62 -6.15
N ASN A 172 13.05 -17.82 -5.95
CA ASN A 172 12.73 -18.97 -6.81
C ASN A 172 11.26 -19.37 -6.66
N PHE A 173 10.69 -19.23 -5.47
CA PHE A 173 9.27 -19.50 -5.25
C PHE A 173 8.39 -18.39 -5.84
N VAL A 174 8.84 -17.14 -5.85
CA VAL A 174 8.15 -16.06 -6.58
C VAL A 174 8.12 -16.35 -8.08
N LYS A 175 9.26 -16.79 -8.65
CA LYS A 175 9.34 -17.20 -10.07
C LYS A 175 8.42 -18.37 -10.40
N LEU A 176 8.28 -19.34 -9.48
CA LEU A 176 7.41 -20.50 -9.66
C LEU A 176 5.94 -20.11 -9.83
N LEU A 177 5.49 -19.02 -9.20
CA LEU A 177 4.12 -18.52 -9.32
C LEU A 177 3.78 -17.90 -10.69
N LYS A 178 4.74 -17.83 -11.63
CA LYS A 178 4.46 -17.49 -13.04
C LYS A 178 3.66 -18.58 -13.75
N ASN A 179 3.75 -19.82 -13.27
CA ASN A 179 2.92 -20.93 -13.76
C ASN A 179 2.06 -21.48 -12.61
N PRO A 180 0.86 -20.89 -12.35
CA PRO A 180 0.03 -21.23 -11.21
C PRO A 180 -0.53 -22.64 -11.22
N THR A 181 -0.62 -23.27 -12.39
CA THR A 181 -1.13 -24.65 -12.58
C THR A 181 -0.06 -25.71 -12.36
N SER A 182 1.21 -25.32 -12.21
CA SER A 182 2.34 -26.23 -12.02
C SER A 182 2.14 -27.15 -10.81
N ASP A 183 2.45 -28.43 -10.97
CA ASP A 183 2.45 -29.41 -9.87
C ASP A 183 3.42 -29.01 -8.75
N ASN A 184 4.49 -28.27 -9.09
CA ASN A 184 5.40 -27.73 -8.09
C ASN A 184 4.71 -26.68 -7.19
N VAL A 185 3.82 -25.83 -7.73
CA VAL A 185 3.04 -24.88 -6.89
C VAL A 185 2.17 -25.65 -5.91
N LYS A 186 1.48 -26.71 -6.37
CA LYS A 186 0.66 -27.58 -5.50
C LYS A 186 1.51 -28.29 -4.45
N THR A 187 2.65 -28.84 -4.85
CA THR A 187 3.59 -29.54 -3.96
C THR A 187 4.11 -28.64 -2.85
N PHE A 188 4.46 -27.39 -3.18
CA PHE A 188 5.01 -26.42 -2.23
C PHE A 188 3.97 -25.51 -1.58
N LYS A 189 2.68 -25.71 -1.82
CA LYS A 189 1.59 -24.96 -1.20
C LYS A 189 1.70 -24.83 0.33
N PRO A 190 2.07 -25.88 1.11
CA PRO A 190 2.25 -25.74 2.56
C PRO A 190 3.29 -24.69 2.96
N LYS A 191 4.38 -24.52 2.19
CA LYS A 191 5.38 -23.48 2.42
C LYS A 191 4.82 -22.08 2.16
N TYR A 192 4.09 -21.88 1.05
CA TYR A 192 3.43 -20.60 0.77
C TYR A 192 2.45 -20.21 1.87
N ILE A 193 1.69 -21.17 2.41
CA ILE A 193 0.78 -20.93 3.52
C ILE A 193 1.55 -20.55 4.80
N GLU A 194 2.69 -21.18 5.07
CA GLU A 194 3.54 -20.83 6.21
C GLU A 194 4.07 -19.39 6.07
N TRP A 195 4.59 -19.02 4.89
CA TRP A 195 5.06 -17.66 4.64
C TRP A 195 3.93 -16.63 4.68
N LEU A 196 2.75 -16.97 4.18
CA LEU A 196 1.58 -16.11 4.26
C LEU A 196 1.20 -15.81 5.73
N LYS A 197 1.24 -16.81 6.61
CA LYS A 197 1.04 -16.62 8.04
C LYS A 197 2.12 -15.72 8.65
N LYS A 198 3.39 -15.90 8.27
CA LYS A 198 4.48 -15.00 8.69
C LYS A 198 4.21 -13.57 8.24
N TYR A 199 3.83 -13.39 6.97
CA TYR A 199 3.50 -12.09 6.43
C TYR A 199 2.30 -11.43 7.12
N TYR A 200 1.26 -12.18 7.50
CA TYR A 200 0.16 -11.63 8.29
C TYR A 200 0.63 -11.01 9.61
N TYR A 201 1.63 -11.61 10.24
CA TYR A 201 2.17 -11.09 11.51
C TYR A 201 3.19 -9.97 11.30
N ILE A 202 4.11 -10.14 10.37
CA ILE A 202 5.21 -9.20 10.10
C ILE A 202 4.71 -7.99 9.31
N GLY A 203 3.83 -8.20 8.33
CA GLY A 203 3.38 -7.19 7.39
C GLY A 203 4.42 -6.84 6.33
N GLY A 204 4.16 -5.73 5.65
CA GLY A 204 5.02 -5.19 4.60
C GLY A 204 5.77 -3.91 4.97
N MET A 205 5.75 -3.49 6.24
CA MET A 205 6.51 -2.29 6.63
C MET A 205 8.02 -2.55 6.52
N PRO A 206 8.78 -1.75 5.72
CA PRO A 206 10.17 -2.04 5.37
C PRO A 206 11.10 -2.27 6.57
N GLU A 207 10.98 -1.45 7.62
CA GLU A 207 11.80 -1.59 8.82
C GLU A 207 11.53 -2.91 9.55
N VAL A 208 10.25 -3.32 9.64
CA VAL A 208 9.83 -4.58 10.26
C VAL A 208 10.35 -5.77 9.47
N VAL A 209 10.19 -5.75 8.15
CA VAL A 209 10.66 -6.81 7.24
C VAL A 209 12.18 -6.93 7.30
N ASN A 210 12.91 -5.81 7.22
CA ASN A 210 14.37 -5.81 7.27
C ASN A 210 14.91 -6.36 8.60
N ASP A 211 14.32 -5.95 9.72
CA ASP A 211 14.72 -6.49 11.02
C ASP A 211 14.42 -7.98 11.14
N PHE A 212 13.25 -8.42 10.67
CA PHE A 212 12.85 -9.82 10.72
C PHE A 212 13.76 -10.71 9.85
N VAL A 213 14.12 -10.26 8.64
CA VAL A 213 15.08 -10.97 7.77
C VAL A 213 16.43 -11.18 8.47
N ASN A 214 16.92 -10.16 9.18
CA ASN A 214 18.22 -10.21 9.83
C ASN A 214 18.21 -10.99 11.15
N ASN A 215 17.13 -10.96 11.92
CA ASN A 215 17.09 -11.44 13.29
C ASN A 215 16.13 -12.63 13.49
N ASN A 216 15.16 -12.85 12.60
CA ASN A 216 14.09 -13.86 12.73
C ASN A 216 13.38 -13.82 14.11
N ASP A 217 13.18 -12.61 14.65
CA ASP A 217 12.63 -12.37 15.99
C ASP A 217 11.25 -11.70 15.90
N TYR A 218 10.21 -12.46 16.16
CA TYR A 218 8.81 -11.98 16.16
C TYR A 218 8.53 -10.96 17.28
N LYS A 219 9.22 -11.05 18.42
CA LYS A 219 9.03 -10.10 19.54
C LYS A 219 9.61 -8.75 19.16
N LYS A 220 10.78 -8.75 18.51
CA LYS A 220 11.44 -7.54 18.05
C LYS A 220 10.61 -6.88 16.93
N ALA A 221 10.15 -7.66 15.96
CA ALA A 221 9.24 -7.19 14.92
C ALA A 221 8.01 -6.49 15.53
N ARG A 222 7.36 -7.08 16.55
CA ARG A 222 6.24 -6.47 17.27
C ARG A 222 6.61 -5.13 17.91
N LYS A 223 7.74 -5.03 18.55
CA LYS A 223 8.21 -3.77 19.15
C LYS A 223 8.39 -2.67 18.10
N ILE A 224 8.90 -3.02 16.91
CA ILE A 224 9.04 -2.06 15.80
C ILE A 224 7.66 -1.63 15.30
N GLN A 225 6.73 -2.56 15.09
CA GLN A 225 5.35 -2.24 14.70
C GLN A 225 4.67 -1.31 15.70
N GLU A 226 4.80 -1.58 17.00
CA GLU A 226 4.27 -0.71 18.05
C GLU A 226 4.94 0.67 18.08
N SER A 227 6.22 0.76 17.73
CA SER A 227 6.93 2.03 17.56
C SER A 227 6.38 2.82 16.38
N ILE A 228 6.13 2.15 15.24
CA ILE A 228 5.52 2.76 14.05
C ILE A 228 4.11 3.29 14.39
N LEU A 229 3.27 2.49 15.04
CA LEU A 229 1.93 2.91 15.45
C LEU A 229 1.97 4.12 16.39
N ARG A 230 2.90 4.14 17.35
CA ARG A 230 3.12 5.31 18.24
C ARG A 230 3.59 6.54 17.48
N ALA A 231 4.48 6.36 16.48
CA ALA A 231 4.92 7.47 15.64
C ALA A 231 3.74 8.10 14.88
N TYR A 232 2.84 7.29 14.33
CA TYR A 232 1.61 7.79 13.68
C TYR A 232 0.72 8.56 14.66
N THR A 233 0.47 8.01 15.85
CA THR A 233 -0.34 8.69 16.89
C THR A 233 0.29 10.01 17.32
N ASN A 234 1.61 10.11 17.39
CA ASN A 234 2.31 11.35 17.71
C ASN A 234 2.20 12.38 16.58
N ASP A 235 2.21 11.95 15.31
CA ASP A 235 2.01 12.86 14.18
C ASP A 235 0.60 13.46 14.14
N PHE A 236 -0.42 12.74 14.63
CA PHE A 236 -1.78 13.29 14.76
C PHE A 236 -1.80 14.58 15.57
N SER A 237 -0.91 14.73 16.55
CA SER A 237 -0.85 15.91 17.41
C SER A 237 -0.11 17.12 16.83
N LYS A 238 0.66 16.95 15.75
CA LYS A 238 1.45 18.06 15.18
C LYS A 238 0.65 18.95 14.23
N HIS A 239 -0.37 18.38 13.57
CA HIS A 239 -1.02 19.02 12.43
C HIS A 239 -2.52 19.30 12.67
N ILE A 240 -3.07 18.92 13.82
CA ILE A 240 -4.51 19.01 14.10
C ILE A 240 -4.74 19.51 15.52
N SER A 241 -5.87 20.20 15.72
CA SER A 241 -6.31 20.63 17.05
C SER A 241 -6.44 19.48 18.04
N SER A 242 -6.38 19.75 19.33
CA SER A 242 -6.53 18.73 20.39
C SER A 242 -7.83 17.92 20.27
N THR A 243 -8.92 18.57 19.89
CA THR A 243 -10.22 17.94 19.67
C THR A 243 -10.23 17.05 18.40
N GLY A 244 -9.60 17.49 17.34
CA GLY A 244 -9.41 16.71 16.11
C GLY A 244 -8.57 15.46 16.34
N LYS A 245 -7.46 15.59 17.09
CA LYS A 245 -6.61 14.45 17.48
C LYS A 245 -7.41 13.37 18.21
N LEU A 246 -8.22 13.74 19.20
CA LEU A 246 -9.05 12.77 19.94
C LEU A 246 -10.00 11.99 19.00
N LYS A 247 -10.58 12.66 18.00
CA LYS A 247 -11.45 12.01 17.02
C LYS A 247 -10.68 11.04 16.13
N ILE A 248 -9.47 11.39 15.71
CA ILE A 248 -8.59 10.50 14.93
C ILE A 248 -8.21 9.28 15.77
N ASP A 249 -7.77 9.46 17.01
CA ASP A 249 -7.39 8.35 17.90
C ASP A 249 -8.56 7.38 18.08
N LEU A 250 -9.76 7.87 18.39
CA LEU A 250 -10.96 7.06 18.55
C LEU A 250 -11.33 6.28 17.28
N LEU A 251 -11.25 6.94 16.11
CA LEU A 251 -11.55 6.32 14.84
C LEU A 251 -10.51 5.24 14.52
N TRP A 252 -9.22 5.54 14.66
CA TRP A 252 -8.11 4.64 14.42
C TRP A 252 -8.19 3.37 15.28
N GLU A 253 -8.40 3.52 16.59
CA GLU A 253 -8.54 2.41 17.53
C GLU A 253 -9.80 1.56 17.29
N SER A 254 -10.83 2.11 16.66
CA SER A 254 -12.06 1.38 16.36
C SER A 254 -11.94 0.39 15.19
N ILE A 255 -10.98 0.58 14.27
CA ILE A 255 -10.89 -0.18 13.02
C ILE A 255 -10.80 -1.70 13.24
N PRO A 256 -9.94 -2.24 14.13
CA PRO A 256 -9.87 -3.67 14.35
C PRO A 256 -11.20 -4.29 14.77
N ASN A 257 -11.92 -3.63 15.68
CA ASN A 257 -13.22 -4.10 16.15
C ASN A 257 -14.27 -4.09 15.02
N GLN A 258 -14.22 -3.12 14.11
CA GLN A 258 -15.18 -3.05 13.01
C GLN A 258 -14.91 -4.11 11.93
N LEU A 259 -13.65 -4.48 11.69
CA LEU A 259 -13.27 -5.51 10.73
C LEU A 259 -13.62 -6.93 11.19
N THR A 260 -13.84 -7.17 12.50
CA THR A 260 -14.22 -8.49 13.04
C THR A 260 -15.73 -8.75 13.00
N GLN A 261 -16.55 -7.77 12.62
CA GLN A 261 -18.00 -7.94 12.57
C GLN A 261 -18.44 -8.76 11.36
N GLU A 262 -19.60 -9.41 11.42
CA GLU A 262 -20.21 -10.11 10.27
C GLU A 262 -20.38 -9.16 9.08
N SER A 263 -21.00 -7.99 9.30
CA SER A 263 -20.99 -6.90 8.33
C SER A 263 -19.84 -5.96 8.67
N LYS A 264 -18.85 -5.92 7.84
CA LYS A 264 -17.66 -5.06 7.99
C LYS A 264 -17.93 -3.61 7.57
N LYS A 265 -19.18 -3.25 7.32
CA LYS A 265 -19.60 -1.87 7.08
C LYS A 265 -19.22 -1.01 8.29
N PHE A 266 -18.54 0.09 8.05
CA PHE A 266 -18.16 1.02 9.10
C PHE A 266 -19.37 1.65 9.76
N VAL A 267 -19.41 1.64 11.11
CA VAL A 267 -20.52 2.14 11.93
C VAL A 267 -19.99 3.13 12.96
N TYR A 268 -20.27 4.43 12.78
CA TYR A 268 -19.80 5.49 13.69
C TYR A 268 -20.23 5.29 15.16
N LYS A 269 -21.44 4.76 15.40
CA LYS A 269 -21.94 4.49 16.77
C LYS A 269 -21.07 3.49 17.55
N LYS A 270 -20.20 2.72 16.86
CA LYS A 270 -19.26 1.79 17.51
C LYS A 270 -17.95 2.48 17.94
N ILE A 271 -17.69 3.69 17.48
CA ILE A 271 -16.58 4.50 18.00
C ILE A 271 -16.91 4.97 19.43
N LYS A 272 -18.07 5.60 19.59
CA LYS A 272 -18.67 6.00 20.87
C LYS A 272 -20.19 6.10 20.74
N GLN A 273 -20.90 5.97 21.84
CA GLN A 273 -22.35 6.15 21.86
C GLN A 273 -22.73 7.54 21.32
N GLY A 274 -23.68 7.59 20.37
CA GLY A 274 -24.16 8.84 19.78
C GLY A 274 -23.27 9.43 18.67
N ALA A 275 -22.13 8.81 18.33
CA ALA A 275 -21.25 9.31 17.25
C ALA A 275 -21.97 9.40 15.90
N ARG A 276 -21.75 10.50 15.18
CA ARG A 276 -22.31 10.81 13.86
C ARG A 276 -21.22 10.96 12.81
N ALA A 277 -21.58 10.80 11.54
CA ALA A 277 -20.65 10.88 10.42
C ALA A 277 -19.98 12.27 10.32
N ASP A 278 -20.76 13.34 10.40
CA ASP A 278 -20.32 14.73 10.34
C ASP A 278 -19.26 15.07 11.40
N GLU A 279 -19.36 14.44 12.58
CA GLU A 279 -18.40 14.64 13.67
C GLU A 279 -16.99 14.11 13.34
N PHE A 280 -16.89 13.03 12.54
CA PHE A 280 -15.64 12.30 12.26
C PHE A 280 -15.13 12.44 10.82
N GLU A 281 -15.82 13.21 9.97
CA GLU A 281 -15.50 13.32 8.54
C GLU A 281 -14.09 13.88 8.31
N GLU A 282 -13.72 14.95 9.03
CA GLU A 282 -12.38 15.54 8.95
C GLU A 282 -11.31 14.57 9.42
N ALA A 283 -11.53 13.86 10.53
CA ALA A 283 -10.62 12.85 11.07
C ALA A 283 -10.43 11.67 10.07
N LEU A 284 -11.51 11.21 9.46
CA LEU A 284 -11.46 10.16 8.45
C LEU A 284 -10.71 10.62 7.20
N SER A 285 -11.02 11.81 6.69
CA SER A 285 -10.33 12.40 5.53
C SER A 285 -8.85 12.55 5.78
N TRP A 286 -8.46 12.96 6.98
CA TRP A 286 -7.06 13.09 7.36
C TRP A 286 -6.34 11.74 7.31
N LEU A 287 -6.89 10.68 7.91
CA LEU A 287 -6.30 9.33 7.89
C LEU A 287 -6.15 8.77 6.47
N ILE A 288 -7.14 9.04 5.60
CA ILE A 288 -7.09 8.64 4.19
C ILE A 288 -5.98 9.41 3.45
N ASN A 289 -5.92 10.73 3.63
CA ASN A 289 -4.95 11.59 2.95
C ASN A 289 -3.50 11.31 3.38
N CYS A 290 -3.30 10.85 4.63
CA CYS A 290 -2.00 10.36 5.10
C CYS A 290 -1.63 8.96 4.57
N GLY A 291 -2.55 8.27 3.89
CA GLY A 291 -2.34 6.91 3.39
C GLY A 291 -2.35 5.84 4.49
N LEU A 292 -2.87 6.16 5.68
CA LEU A 292 -2.92 5.24 6.83
C LEU A 292 -4.13 4.31 6.78
N VAL A 293 -5.20 4.75 6.09
CA VAL A 293 -6.47 4.06 6.00
C VAL A 293 -6.96 4.04 4.55
N TYR A 294 -7.48 2.90 4.13
CA TYR A 294 -8.18 2.73 2.86
C TYR A 294 -9.68 2.69 3.10
N LYS A 295 -10.41 3.61 2.49
CA LYS A 295 -11.88 3.62 2.47
C LYS A 295 -12.36 2.92 1.20
N ILE A 296 -13.14 1.85 1.36
CA ILE A 296 -13.71 1.08 0.26
C ILE A 296 -15.23 1.28 0.27
N ASN A 297 -15.76 1.95 -0.75
CA ASN A 297 -17.16 2.29 -0.84
C ASN A 297 -17.99 1.10 -1.33
N ARG A 298 -19.26 1.03 -0.86
CA ARG A 298 -20.24 0.11 -1.41
C ARG A 298 -20.66 0.57 -2.81
N ILE A 299 -20.85 -0.37 -3.74
CA ILE A 299 -21.55 -0.09 -4.98
C ILE A 299 -23.00 -0.60 -4.94
N THR A 300 -23.89 0.16 -5.55
CA THR A 300 -25.31 -0.20 -5.68
C THR A 300 -25.56 -1.11 -6.87
N LYS A 301 -24.74 -0.99 -7.92
CA LYS A 301 -24.77 -1.77 -9.15
C LYS A 301 -23.34 -2.04 -9.63
N PRO A 302 -22.98 -3.30 -9.99
CA PRO A 302 -21.67 -3.61 -10.54
C PRO A 302 -21.64 -3.33 -12.06
N ALA A 303 -21.58 -2.07 -12.41
CA ALA A 303 -21.47 -1.61 -13.79
C ALA A 303 -20.36 -0.57 -13.93
N MET A 304 -19.81 -0.43 -15.12
CA MET A 304 -18.74 0.54 -15.40
C MET A 304 -19.30 1.94 -15.71
N PRO A 305 -18.59 2.97 -15.24
CA PRO A 305 -17.50 2.94 -14.26
C PRO A 305 -18.05 2.71 -12.86
N ILE A 306 -17.42 1.84 -12.04
CA ILE A 306 -17.95 1.49 -10.72
C ILE A 306 -18.09 2.70 -9.79
N LYS A 307 -17.25 3.72 -9.95
CA LYS A 307 -17.35 5.00 -9.23
C LYS A 307 -18.70 5.69 -9.38
N ALA A 308 -19.36 5.56 -10.52
CA ALA A 308 -20.67 6.18 -10.74
C ALA A 308 -21.79 5.53 -9.92
N TYR A 309 -21.56 4.35 -9.37
CA TYR A 309 -22.51 3.57 -8.60
C TYR A 309 -22.14 3.46 -7.13
N GLU A 310 -21.14 4.22 -6.66
CA GLU A 310 -20.75 4.24 -5.26
C GLU A 310 -21.81 4.85 -4.35
N ASP A 311 -22.02 4.20 -3.22
CA ASP A 311 -22.75 4.74 -2.08
C ASP A 311 -21.76 5.22 -1.03
N THR A 312 -21.46 6.49 -1.04
CA THR A 312 -20.47 7.11 -0.14
C THR A 312 -20.83 7.05 1.35
N LYS A 313 -22.10 6.74 1.68
CA LYS A 313 -22.59 6.57 3.06
C LYS A 313 -22.37 5.16 3.61
N ALA A 314 -21.97 4.22 2.76
CA ALA A 314 -21.71 2.85 3.15
C ALA A 314 -20.31 2.46 2.68
N PHE A 315 -19.39 2.25 3.60
CA PHE A 315 -18.01 1.91 3.31
C PHE A 315 -17.42 0.96 4.35
N LYS A 316 -16.32 0.31 4.00
CA LYS A 316 -15.42 -0.42 4.89
C LYS A 316 -14.14 0.39 5.08
N LEU A 317 -13.50 0.26 6.25
CA LEU A 317 -12.18 0.85 6.52
C LEU A 317 -11.16 -0.26 6.76
N PHE A 318 -10.04 -0.15 6.09
CA PHE A 318 -8.89 -1.01 6.25
C PHE A 318 -7.66 -0.16 6.57
N ILE A 319 -6.70 -0.69 7.31
CA ILE A 319 -5.44 0.03 7.54
C ILE A 319 -4.44 -0.30 6.43
N LEU A 320 -3.33 0.43 6.39
CA LEU A 320 -2.36 0.31 5.29
C LEU A 320 -1.62 -1.04 5.26
N ASP A 321 -1.51 -1.74 6.39
CA ASP A 321 -0.66 -2.94 6.52
C ASP A 321 -1.25 -3.98 7.47
N VAL A 322 -1.21 -5.25 7.05
CA VAL A 322 -1.76 -6.38 7.81
C VAL A 322 -1.01 -6.65 9.12
N GLY A 323 0.32 -6.46 9.12
CA GLY A 323 1.14 -6.61 10.33
C GLY A 323 0.85 -5.53 11.36
N LEU A 324 0.62 -4.29 10.91
CA LEU A 324 0.18 -3.21 11.78
C LEU A 324 -1.24 -3.44 12.31
N LEU A 325 -2.14 -4.05 11.52
CA LEU A 325 -3.46 -4.48 12.02
C LEU A 325 -3.32 -5.51 13.15
N CYS A 326 -2.43 -6.50 12.98
CA CYS A 326 -2.12 -7.48 14.02
C CYS A 326 -1.55 -6.82 15.28
N ALA A 327 -0.70 -5.81 15.13
CA ALA A 327 -0.12 -5.08 16.26
C ALA A 327 -1.16 -4.23 16.98
N LEU A 328 -1.99 -3.49 16.26
CA LEU A 328 -3.08 -2.67 16.80
C LEU A 328 -4.11 -3.54 17.54
N SER A 329 -4.38 -4.74 17.02
CA SER A 329 -5.25 -5.75 17.65
C SER A 329 -4.59 -6.51 18.81
N LYS A 330 -3.32 -6.22 19.13
CA LYS A 330 -2.53 -6.92 20.15
C LYS A 330 -2.48 -8.45 19.96
N LEU A 331 -2.53 -8.91 18.70
CA LEU A 331 -2.55 -10.34 18.37
C LEU A 331 -1.19 -10.99 18.70
N PRO A 332 -1.14 -12.04 19.56
CA PRO A 332 0.11 -12.73 19.88
C PRO A 332 0.67 -13.53 18.70
N ALA A 333 2.01 -13.61 18.55
CA ALA A 333 2.65 -14.38 17.49
C ALA A 333 2.25 -15.87 17.49
N ARG A 334 2.11 -16.47 18.66
CA ARG A 334 1.70 -17.88 18.82
C ARG A 334 0.39 -18.18 18.13
N THR A 335 -0.56 -17.24 18.15
CA THR A 335 -1.89 -17.41 17.56
C THR A 335 -1.84 -17.64 16.03
N LEU A 336 -0.83 -17.06 15.34
CA LEU A 336 -0.66 -17.22 13.90
C LEU A 336 0.22 -18.41 13.52
N ILE A 337 1.21 -18.72 14.35
CA ILE A 337 2.25 -19.70 14.07
C ILE A 337 1.81 -21.10 14.50
N ASP A 338 1.15 -21.22 15.67
CA ASP A 338 0.67 -22.49 16.17
C ASP A 338 -0.60 -22.92 15.44
N ARG A 339 -0.65 -24.21 15.08
CA ARG A 339 -1.62 -24.81 14.14
C ARG A 339 -3.07 -24.87 14.64
N ASP A 340 -3.41 -24.39 15.85
CA ASP A 340 -4.67 -24.64 16.48
C ASP A 340 -5.74 -23.54 16.37
N LYS A 341 -6.98 -24.01 16.36
CA LYS A 341 -8.31 -23.46 16.08
C LYS A 341 -8.71 -22.08 16.64
N ILE A 342 -7.88 -21.38 17.41
CA ILE A 342 -8.25 -20.11 18.08
C ILE A 342 -8.38 -18.93 17.09
N PHE A 343 -7.98 -19.16 15.85
CA PHE A 343 -7.76 -18.10 14.86
C PHE A 343 -8.91 -17.89 13.87
N THR A 344 -10.03 -18.57 14.02
CA THR A 344 -11.06 -18.66 12.96
C THR A 344 -11.80 -17.35 12.70
N GLU A 345 -12.15 -16.57 13.70
CA GLU A 345 -12.92 -15.33 13.50
C GLU A 345 -12.10 -14.17 12.96
N PHE A 346 -10.91 -13.94 13.52
CA PHE A 346 -10.04 -12.87 13.07
C PHE A 346 -9.34 -13.17 11.72
N ASN A 347 -9.24 -14.45 11.35
CA ASN A 347 -8.66 -14.88 10.07
C ASN A 347 -9.37 -14.28 8.84
N GLY A 348 -10.69 -14.16 8.88
CA GLY A 348 -11.44 -13.53 7.80
C GLY A 348 -11.06 -12.06 7.62
N ALA A 349 -10.95 -11.32 8.74
CA ALA A 349 -10.53 -9.91 8.71
C ALA A 349 -9.11 -9.74 8.18
N LEU A 350 -8.17 -10.60 8.61
CA LEU A 350 -6.79 -10.57 8.13
C LEU A 350 -6.67 -10.94 6.65
N ALA A 351 -7.44 -11.93 6.19
CA ALA A 351 -7.42 -12.33 4.79
C ALA A 351 -7.93 -11.20 3.88
N GLU A 352 -9.03 -10.52 4.25
CA GLU A 352 -9.52 -9.38 3.49
C GLU A 352 -8.57 -8.19 3.55
N GLN A 353 -8.03 -7.86 4.74
CA GLN A 353 -7.00 -6.83 4.89
C GLN A 353 -5.80 -7.11 3.99
N TYR A 354 -5.32 -8.34 3.97
CA TYR A 354 -4.22 -8.79 3.13
C TYR A 354 -4.56 -8.67 1.64
N VAL A 355 -5.71 -9.18 1.21
CA VAL A 355 -6.12 -9.13 -0.20
C VAL A 355 -6.21 -7.68 -0.67
N LEU A 356 -6.83 -6.78 0.12
CA LEU A 356 -6.86 -5.36 -0.22
C LEU A 356 -5.46 -4.76 -0.32
N GLN A 357 -4.57 -5.08 0.61
CA GLN A 357 -3.19 -4.60 0.58
C GLN A 357 -2.47 -5.05 -0.70
N GLN A 358 -2.68 -6.29 -1.16
CA GLN A 358 -2.13 -6.73 -2.44
C GLN A 358 -2.79 -5.99 -3.63
N LEU A 359 -4.11 -5.86 -3.65
CA LEU A 359 -4.83 -5.13 -4.72
C LEU A 359 -4.34 -3.68 -4.86
N LYS A 360 -3.98 -3.02 -3.76
CA LYS A 360 -3.44 -1.64 -3.80
C LYS A 360 -2.06 -1.54 -4.45
N THR A 361 -1.31 -2.62 -4.52
CA THR A 361 0.00 -2.64 -5.22
C THR A 361 -0.11 -2.93 -6.71
N LEU A 362 -1.30 -3.28 -7.20
CA LEU A 362 -1.59 -3.53 -8.61
C LEU A 362 -2.05 -2.23 -9.29
N GLU A 363 -1.62 -2.03 -10.53
CA GLU A 363 -1.97 -0.84 -11.32
C GLU A 363 -3.39 -0.92 -11.87
N ASP A 364 -4.01 0.23 -12.09
CA ASP A 364 -5.29 0.41 -12.79
C ASP A 364 -6.47 -0.41 -12.23
N MET A 365 -6.50 -0.60 -10.89
CA MET A 365 -7.58 -1.30 -10.21
C MET A 365 -8.39 -0.36 -9.30
N GLU A 366 -9.63 -0.08 -9.70
CA GLU A 366 -10.62 0.53 -8.80
C GLU A 366 -11.26 -0.57 -7.95
N VAL A 367 -11.36 -0.31 -6.64
CA VAL A 367 -11.84 -1.32 -5.66
C VAL A 367 -13.05 -0.79 -4.91
N ALA A 368 -14.12 -1.57 -4.90
CA ALA A 368 -15.34 -1.34 -4.15
C ALA A 368 -15.79 -2.65 -3.48
N TYR A 369 -16.95 -2.66 -2.82
CA TYR A 369 -17.62 -3.89 -2.36
C TYR A 369 -19.11 -3.84 -2.67
N TRP A 370 -19.79 -4.99 -2.59
CA TRP A 370 -21.22 -5.06 -2.88
C TRP A 370 -21.99 -5.82 -1.81
N ILE A 371 -23.19 -5.34 -1.50
CA ILE A 371 -24.16 -6.02 -0.65
C ILE A 371 -25.51 -6.07 -1.36
N SER A 372 -26.20 -7.22 -1.28
CA SER A 372 -27.56 -7.37 -1.79
C SER A 372 -28.53 -6.40 -1.09
N LYS A 373 -29.64 -6.04 -1.75
CA LYS A 373 -30.67 -5.16 -1.15
C LYS A 373 -31.26 -5.72 0.14
N SER A 374 -31.38 -7.05 0.25
CA SER A 374 -31.84 -7.75 1.45
C SER A 374 -30.79 -7.89 2.55
N GLY A 375 -29.51 -7.57 2.27
CA GLY A 375 -28.41 -7.71 3.20
C GLY A 375 -27.91 -9.16 3.41
N ASN A 376 -28.49 -10.14 2.73
CA ASN A 376 -28.20 -11.56 2.91
C ASN A 376 -27.05 -12.11 2.04
N ALA A 377 -26.48 -11.31 1.17
CA ALA A 377 -25.31 -11.63 0.36
C ALA A 377 -24.37 -10.42 0.28
N GLU A 378 -23.10 -10.64 0.56
CA GLU A 378 -22.04 -9.64 0.49
C GLU A 378 -20.87 -10.20 -0.33
N ILE A 379 -20.30 -9.39 -1.23
CA ILE A 379 -19.06 -9.64 -1.95
C ILE A 379 -17.98 -8.77 -1.33
N ASP A 380 -16.90 -9.38 -0.88
CA ASP A 380 -15.85 -8.71 -0.13
C ASP A 380 -15.21 -7.57 -0.91
N PHE A 381 -14.87 -7.80 -2.19
CA PHE A 381 -14.40 -6.79 -3.11
C PHE A 381 -15.03 -6.94 -4.50
N VAL A 382 -15.22 -5.81 -5.15
CA VAL A 382 -15.55 -5.73 -6.58
C VAL A 382 -14.50 -4.83 -7.21
N ILE A 383 -13.74 -5.36 -8.17
CA ILE A 383 -12.72 -4.58 -8.86
C ILE A 383 -13.18 -4.22 -10.28
N GLN A 384 -12.74 -3.05 -10.75
CA GLN A 384 -12.79 -2.69 -12.15
C GLN A 384 -11.37 -2.62 -12.70
N THR A 385 -11.11 -3.35 -13.78
CA THR A 385 -9.85 -3.35 -14.50
C THR A 385 -10.09 -3.75 -15.97
N ASP A 386 -9.37 -3.13 -16.91
CA ASP A 386 -9.37 -3.48 -18.35
C ASP A 386 -10.76 -3.76 -18.96
N GLY A 387 -11.77 -2.98 -18.60
CA GLY A 387 -13.12 -3.14 -19.14
C GLY A 387 -13.99 -4.18 -18.43
N TYR A 388 -13.53 -4.80 -17.34
CA TYR A 388 -14.29 -5.79 -16.57
C TYR A 388 -14.64 -5.29 -15.17
N VAL A 389 -15.79 -5.77 -14.66
CA VAL A 389 -16.21 -5.63 -13.26
C VAL A 389 -16.23 -7.01 -12.63
N ILE A 390 -15.27 -7.30 -11.78
CA ILE A 390 -14.97 -8.64 -11.29
C ILE A 390 -15.24 -8.72 -9.78
N PRO A 391 -16.18 -9.59 -9.34
CA PRO A 391 -16.38 -9.86 -7.90
C PRO A 391 -15.26 -10.74 -7.36
N ILE A 392 -14.81 -10.43 -6.14
CA ILE A 392 -13.80 -11.20 -5.40
C ILE A 392 -14.39 -11.59 -4.04
N GLU A 393 -14.52 -12.89 -3.83
CA GLU A 393 -14.86 -13.50 -2.55
C GLU A 393 -13.61 -14.00 -1.87
N VAL A 394 -13.38 -13.60 -0.62
CA VAL A 394 -12.20 -13.98 0.17
C VAL A 394 -12.55 -15.05 1.19
N LYS A 395 -11.79 -16.12 1.20
CA LYS A 395 -11.93 -17.24 2.16
C LYS A 395 -10.59 -17.51 2.86
N ALA A 396 -10.56 -17.41 4.17
CA ALA A 396 -9.37 -17.66 4.97
C ALA A 396 -8.99 -19.16 5.10
N THR A 397 -9.78 -20.07 4.53
CA THR A 397 -9.64 -21.53 4.65
C THR A 397 -9.69 -22.20 3.27
N THR A 398 -9.61 -23.53 3.26
CA THR A 398 -9.82 -24.35 2.05
C THR A 398 -11.31 -24.57 1.71
N ASN A 399 -12.23 -24.09 2.56
CA ASN A 399 -13.67 -24.24 2.30
C ASN A 399 -14.09 -23.31 1.14
N LEU A 400 -14.58 -23.92 0.07
CA LEU A 400 -14.97 -23.25 -1.17
C LEU A 400 -16.46 -22.86 -1.20
N GLN A 401 -17.22 -23.05 -0.11
CA GLN A 401 -18.61 -22.60 -0.07
C GLN A 401 -18.67 -21.07 -0.10
N ALA A 402 -19.26 -20.51 -1.15
CA ALA A 402 -19.39 -19.09 -1.39
C ALA A 402 -20.82 -18.75 -1.85
N LYS A 403 -21.76 -18.80 -0.89
CA LYS A 403 -23.18 -18.55 -1.16
C LYS A 403 -23.42 -17.15 -1.76
N SER A 404 -22.74 -16.14 -1.21
CA SER A 404 -22.85 -14.76 -1.70
C SER A 404 -22.36 -14.63 -3.13
N LEU A 405 -21.23 -15.25 -3.48
CA LEU A 405 -20.71 -15.22 -4.84
C LEU A 405 -21.66 -15.93 -5.84
N LYS A 406 -22.29 -17.02 -5.42
CA LYS A 406 -23.32 -17.70 -6.22
C LYS A 406 -24.50 -16.75 -6.51
N VAL A 407 -25.06 -16.10 -5.48
CA VAL A 407 -26.16 -15.11 -5.64
C VAL A 407 -25.75 -13.97 -6.54
N TYR A 408 -24.51 -13.47 -6.42
CA TYR A 408 -24.01 -12.41 -7.28
C TYR A 408 -23.91 -12.87 -8.73
N ARG A 409 -23.33 -14.04 -9.00
CA ARG A 409 -23.18 -14.60 -10.35
C ARG A 409 -24.52 -14.86 -11.03
N GLU A 410 -25.49 -15.43 -10.32
CA GLU A 410 -26.86 -15.65 -10.83
C GLU A 410 -27.58 -14.35 -11.17
N LYS A 411 -27.27 -13.26 -10.46
CA LYS A 411 -27.94 -11.97 -10.65
C LYS A 411 -27.33 -11.09 -11.74
N PHE A 412 -26.00 -11.09 -11.86
CA PHE A 412 -25.26 -10.13 -12.68
C PHE A 412 -24.49 -10.77 -13.83
N GLU A 413 -24.40 -12.10 -13.85
CA GLU A 413 -23.75 -12.93 -14.87
C GLU A 413 -22.36 -12.40 -15.30
N PRO A 414 -21.42 -12.12 -14.33
CA PRO A 414 -20.12 -11.60 -14.69
C PRO A 414 -19.32 -12.65 -15.47
N GLU A 415 -18.62 -12.22 -16.52
CA GLU A 415 -17.75 -13.10 -17.31
C GLU A 415 -16.67 -13.75 -16.45
N ILE A 416 -16.09 -12.98 -15.54
CA ILE A 416 -15.05 -13.42 -14.60
C ILE A 416 -15.51 -13.18 -13.16
N SER A 417 -15.25 -14.16 -12.31
CA SER A 417 -15.42 -14.09 -10.86
C SER A 417 -14.22 -14.69 -10.17
N ILE A 418 -13.75 -14.10 -9.11
CA ILE A 418 -12.63 -14.61 -8.32
C ILE A 418 -13.13 -15.10 -6.97
N ARG A 419 -12.65 -16.28 -6.58
CA ARG A 419 -12.68 -16.75 -5.20
C ARG A 419 -11.24 -17.00 -4.78
N THR A 420 -10.76 -16.24 -3.81
CA THR A 420 -9.41 -16.44 -3.27
C THR A 420 -9.47 -17.13 -1.91
N SER A 421 -8.64 -18.17 -1.74
CA SER A 421 -8.70 -19.06 -0.58
C SER A 421 -7.37 -19.80 -0.36
N LEU A 422 -7.32 -20.74 0.57
CA LEU A 422 -6.18 -21.67 0.70
C LEU A 422 -6.34 -22.94 -0.16
N ALA A 423 -7.35 -23.02 -1.04
CA ALA A 423 -7.49 -24.11 -2.01
C ALA A 423 -6.51 -23.95 -3.19
N ASP A 424 -6.46 -24.95 -4.07
CA ASP A 424 -5.60 -24.92 -5.25
C ASP A 424 -6.12 -23.97 -6.33
N PHE A 425 -5.22 -23.58 -7.21
CA PHE A 425 -5.58 -22.79 -8.39
C PHE A 425 -6.43 -23.65 -9.35
N GLU A 426 -7.57 -23.12 -9.75
CA GLU A 426 -8.50 -23.77 -10.69
C GLU A 426 -9.35 -22.72 -11.41
N ILE A 427 -9.60 -22.93 -12.69
CA ILE A 427 -10.52 -22.10 -13.49
C ILE A 427 -11.66 -22.98 -13.97
N ASN A 428 -12.91 -22.57 -13.68
CA ASN A 428 -14.09 -23.32 -14.03
C ASN A 428 -15.24 -22.37 -14.40
N ASN A 429 -15.69 -22.39 -15.65
CA ASN A 429 -16.82 -21.59 -16.14
C ASN A 429 -16.80 -20.11 -15.70
N GLY A 430 -15.68 -19.42 -15.93
CA GLY A 430 -15.51 -18.01 -15.52
C GLY A 430 -15.31 -17.80 -14.01
N LEU A 431 -15.25 -18.86 -13.20
CA LEU A 431 -14.86 -18.80 -11.80
C LEU A 431 -13.39 -19.19 -11.65
N TYR A 432 -12.59 -18.26 -11.18
CA TYR A 432 -11.17 -18.41 -10.89
C TYR A 432 -10.98 -18.66 -9.39
N ASN A 433 -10.57 -19.86 -9.00
CA ASN A 433 -10.08 -20.16 -7.66
C ASN A 433 -8.60 -19.81 -7.61
N ILE A 434 -8.25 -18.71 -6.98
CA ILE A 434 -6.88 -18.24 -6.90
C ILE A 434 -6.39 -18.39 -5.46
N PRO A 435 -5.30 -19.12 -5.19
CA PRO A 435 -4.74 -19.21 -3.85
C PRO A 435 -4.43 -17.83 -3.26
N LEU A 436 -4.69 -17.62 -1.96
CA LEU A 436 -4.43 -16.34 -1.27
C LEU A 436 -3.01 -15.84 -1.48
N PHE A 437 -2.01 -16.71 -1.43
CA PHE A 437 -0.61 -16.36 -1.64
C PHE A 437 -0.28 -15.86 -3.07
N MET A 438 -1.26 -15.92 -3.98
CA MET A 438 -1.17 -15.38 -5.35
C MET A 438 -1.96 -14.09 -5.55
N ALA A 439 -2.53 -13.49 -4.50
CA ALA A 439 -3.34 -12.28 -4.63
C ALA A 439 -2.57 -11.10 -5.27
N GLY A 440 -1.25 -11.02 -5.08
CA GLY A 440 -0.39 -10.03 -5.73
C GLY A 440 -0.15 -10.26 -7.24
N LYS A 441 -0.83 -11.26 -7.85
CA LYS A 441 -0.72 -11.59 -9.29
C LYS A 441 -2.07 -11.60 -10.00
N PHE A 442 -3.11 -11.03 -9.41
CA PHE A 442 -4.42 -11.01 -10.04
C PHE A 442 -4.41 -10.37 -11.43
N ASP A 443 -3.65 -9.29 -11.62
CA ASP A 443 -3.50 -8.61 -12.91
C ASP A 443 -2.86 -9.50 -13.99
N GLU A 444 -1.77 -10.22 -13.64
CA GLU A 444 -1.11 -11.16 -14.56
C GLU A 444 -2.07 -12.32 -14.91
N ILE A 445 -2.69 -12.96 -13.90
CA ILE A 445 -3.60 -14.09 -14.08
C ILE A 445 -4.82 -13.72 -14.94
N LEU A 446 -5.36 -12.51 -14.74
CA LEU A 446 -6.50 -12.03 -15.51
C LEU A 446 -6.10 -11.70 -16.96
N LYS A 447 -4.86 -11.32 -17.23
CA LYS A 447 -4.34 -11.10 -18.60
C LYS A 447 -4.07 -12.43 -19.32
N ASP A 448 -3.51 -13.42 -18.62
CA ASP A 448 -3.16 -14.74 -19.20
C ASP A 448 -4.40 -15.62 -19.41
N GLY A 449 -5.49 -15.40 -18.68
CA GLY A 449 -6.76 -16.14 -18.82
C GLY A 449 -7.67 -15.63 -19.95
N ARG A 450 -7.21 -14.64 -20.69
CA ARG A 450 -7.85 -14.06 -21.89
C ARG A 450 -7.16 -14.58 -23.12
#